data_92e4abbceb2cf83ddcb911a3c057c897
#
_entry.id   92e4abbceb2cf83ddcb911a3c057c897
#
_cell.length_a   1.000
_cell.length_b   1.000
_cell.length_c   1.000
_cell.angle_alpha   90.00
_cell.angle_beta   90.00
_cell.angle_gamma   90.00
#
_symmetry.space_group_name_H-M   'P 1'
#
loop_
_entity.id
_entity.type
_entity.pdbx_description
1 polymer ?
#
loop_
_entity_poly.entity_id
_entity_poly.type
_entity_poly.pdbx_seq_one_letter_code
_entity_poly.pdbx_strand_id
1 'polypeptide(L)'
;MNRKKILIVDDNAVILKALSLALTQHDFDVVTALDGSVAVGAVRREKPDAIVLDLSFPPSFGNVDWDGFRIMQWLKRVEEAKNVPFIVITGGEASKYKERAMKEGAAAFFQKPVNNQELVATIQKLVGVPEASPQAVA
;
A
#
# COMPACT_ATOMS: atom_id res chain seq x y z
N MET A 1 -14.74 14.19 10.27
CA MET A 1 -14.60 13.77 9.13
C MET A 1 -13.81 12.60 9.02
N ASN A 2 -14.27 11.57 8.48
CA ASN A 2 -13.58 10.30 8.41
C ASN A 2 -12.77 10.19 7.14
N ARG A 3 -11.53 10.59 7.23
CA ARG A 3 -10.64 10.38 6.11
C ARG A 3 -10.24 8.92 6.08
N LYS A 4 -10.08 8.40 4.88
CA LYS A 4 -9.58 7.04 4.74
C LYS A 4 -8.07 7.04 5.00
N LYS A 5 -7.60 5.99 5.64
CA LYS A 5 -6.20 5.90 6.05
C LYS A 5 -5.47 4.87 5.19
N ILE A 6 -4.35 5.27 4.64
CA ILE A 6 -3.57 4.41 3.75
C ILE A 6 -2.22 4.13 4.38
N LEU A 7 -1.86 2.87 4.46
CA LEU A 7 -0.52 2.48 4.91
C LEU A 7 0.33 2.22 3.68
N ILE A 8 1.51 2.83 3.63
CA ILE A 8 2.46 2.60 2.54
C ILE A 8 3.67 1.89 3.10
N VAL A 9 4.00 0.73 2.55
CA VAL A 9 5.14 -0.07 2.99
C VAL A 9 6.17 -0.11 1.87
N ASP A 10 7.32 0.51 2.09
CA ASP A 10 8.38 0.60 1.08
C ASP A 10 9.68 0.90 1.82
N ASP A 11 10.78 0.26 1.47
CA ASP A 11 12.05 0.49 2.13
C ASP A 11 12.77 1.75 1.64
N ASN A 12 12.23 2.41 0.62
CA ASN A 12 12.82 3.63 0.08
C ASN A 12 12.09 4.86 0.64
N ALA A 13 12.79 5.60 1.50
CA ALA A 13 12.20 6.75 2.16
C ALA A 13 11.75 7.84 1.20
N VAL A 14 12.43 7.98 0.07
CA VAL A 14 12.07 8.99 -0.93
C VAL A 14 10.72 8.64 -1.56
N ILE A 15 10.51 7.37 -1.87
CA ILE A 15 9.25 6.93 -2.45
C ILE A 15 8.13 7.08 -1.42
N LEU A 16 8.38 6.74 -0.17
CA LEU A 16 7.39 6.91 0.89
C LEU A 16 6.95 8.36 0.98
N LYS A 17 7.91 9.28 0.93
CA LYS A 17 7.59 10.68 1.02
C LYS A 17 6.79 11.17 -0.18
N ALA A 18 7.19 10.76 -1.37
CA ALA A 18 6.51 11.18 -2.60
C ALA A 18 5.07 10.69 -2.64
N LEU A 19 4.85 9.42 -2.31
CA LEU A 19 3.50 8.86 -2.30
C LEU A 19 2.66 9.46 -1.18
N SER A 20 3.28 9.73 -0.03
CA SER A 20 2.57 10.34 1.09
C SER A 20 2.06 11.71 0.72
N LEU A 21 2.89 12.51 0.04
CA LEU A 21 2.46 13.83 -0.39
C LEU A 21 1.30 13.75 -1.37
N ALA A 22 1.40 12.85 -2.34
CA ALA A 22 0.35 12.70 -3.34
C ALA A 22 -0.98 12.32 -2.69
N LEU A 23 -0.96 11.37 -1.77
CA LEU A 23 -2.18 10.92 -1.14
C LEU A 23 -2.72 11.95 -0.16
N THR A 24 -1.86 12.63 0.57
CA THR A 24 -2.29 13.66 1.50
C THR A 24 -2.99 14.81 0.76
N GLN A 25 -2.52 15.13 -0.43
CA GLN A 25 -3.14 16.18 -1.23
C GLN A 25 -4.54 15.80 -1.69
N HIS A 26 -4.88 14.52 -1.64
CA HIS A 26 -6.21 14.05 -2.02
C HIS A 26 -7.02 13.64 -0.79
N ASP A 27 -6.68 14.22 0.34
CA ASP A 27 -7.45 14.09 1.58
C ASP A 27 -7.41 12.69 2.21
N PHE A 28 -6.36 11.94 1.97
CA PHE A 28 -6.16 10.69 2.68
C PHE A 28 -5.23 10.93 3.86
N ASP A 29 -5.42 10.17 4.93
CA ASP A 29 -4.44 10.11 6.01
C ASP A 29 -3.44 9.02 5.62
N VAL A 30 -2.17 9.25 5.86
CA VAL A 30 -1.13 8.33 5.44
C VAL A 30 -0.25 7.90 6.60
N VAL A 31 0.02 6.62 6.66
CA VAL A 31 0.96 6.05 7.61
C VAL A 31 2.01 5.31 6.79
N THR A 32 3.26 5.37 7.18
CA THR A 32 4.33 4.74 6.41
C THR A 32 5.08 3.72 7.24
N ALA A 33 5.65 2.73 6.58
CA ALA A 33 6.49 1.74 7.22
C ALA A 33 7.64 1.39 6.30
N LEU A 34 8.84 1.31 6.84
CA LEU A 34 10.04 1.00 6.05
C LEU A 34 10.31 -0.50 5.96
N ASP A 35 9.65 -1.29 6.77
CA ASP A 35 9.84 -2.74 6.72
C ASP A 35 8.59 -3.49 7.22
N GLY A 36 8.64 -4.80 7.11
CA GLY A 36 7.49 -5.63 7.46
C GLY A 36 7.13 -5.60 8.94
N SER A 37 8.11 -5.54 9.82
CA SER A 37 7.85 -5.50 11.25
C SER A 37 7.10 -4.24 11.63
N VAL A 38 7.58 -3.10 11.13
CA VAL A 38 6.93 -1.81 11.39
C VAL A 38 5.52 -1.82 10.80
N ALA A 39 5.37 -2.44 9.62
CA ALA A 39 4.07 -2.52 8.96
C ALA A 39 3.05 -3.27 9.80
N VAL A 40 3.44 -4.39 10.41
CA VAL A 40 2.51 -5.15 11.24
C VAL A 40 2.01 -4.31 12.42
N GLY A 41 2.93 -3.63 13.08
CA GLY A 41 2.55 -2.76 14.19
C GLY A 41 1.64 -1.63 13.74
N ALA A 42 1.94 -1.06 12.58
CA ALA A 42 1.14 0.03 12.04
C ALA A 42 -0.28 -0.45 11.70
N VAL A 43 -0.42 -1.64 11.11
CA VAL A 43 -1.73 -2.18 10.79
C VAL A 43 -2.57 -2.34 12.05
N ARG A 44 -1.99 -2.89 13.09
CA ARG A 44 -2.72 -3.12 14.33
C ARG A 44 -3.13 -1.82 15.02
N ARG A 45 -2.24 -0.84 15.02
CA ARG A 45 -2.49 0.40 15.71
C ARG A 45 -3.39 1.34 14.91
N GLU A 46 -3.13 1.44 13.61
CA GLU A 46 -3.79 2.44 12.78
C GLU A 46 -5.01 1.94 12.01
N LYS A 47 -5.14 0.65 11.85
CA LYS A 47 -6.25 0.02 11.12
C LYS A 47 -6.52 0.70 9.78
N PRO A 48 -5.55 0.63 8.85
CA PRO A 48 -5.69 1.34 7.57
C PRO A 48 -6.82 0.77 6.72
N ASP A 49 -7.30 1.58 5.81
CA ASP A 49 -8.36 1.20 4.89
C ASP A 49 -7.80 0.55 3.61
N ALA A 50 -6.54 0.80 3.31
CA ALA A 50 -5.85 0.15 2.20
C ALA A 50 -4.35 0.12 2.50
N ILE A 51 -3.65 -0.82 1.90
CA ILE A 51 -2.21 -0.97 2.08
C ILE A 51 -1.54 -0.94 0.71
N VAL A 52 -0.58 -0.02 0.53
CA VAL A 52 0.25 0.02 -0.67
C VAL A 52 1.57 -0.64 -0.31
N LEU A 53 1.91 -1.71 -0.99
CA LEU A 53 3.08 -2.52 -0.64
C LEU A 53 4.03 -2.68 -1.80
N ASP A 54 5.29 -2.36 -1.57
CA ASP A 54 6.35 -2.57 -2.55
C ASP A 54 6.84 -4.02 -2.46
N LEU A 55 6.91 -4.69 -3.60
CA LEU A 55 7.42 -6.05 -3.65
C LEU A 55 8.95 -6.10 -3.76
N SER A 56 9.57 -4.96 -4.02
CA SER A 56 10.99 -4.93 -4.33
C SER A 56 11.88 -4.77 -3.09
N PHE A 57 11.48 -5.35 -1.98
CA PHE A 57 12.34 -5.30 -0.81
C PHE A 57 13.61 -6.11 -1.06
N PRO A 58 14.74 -5.59 -0.67
CA PRO A 58 15.98 -6.33 -0.87
C PRO A 58 16.02 -7.56 0.03
N PRO A 59 16.80 -8.56 -0.32
CA PRO A 59 16.93 -9.73 0.54
C PRO A 59 17.44 -9.26 1.88
N SER A 60 16.88 -9.76 2.94
CA SER A 60 17.30 -9.34 4.24
C SER A 60 18.60 -10.05 4.61
N PHE A 61 19.24 -9.56 5.64
CA PHE A 61 20.45 -10.14 6.10
C PHE A 61 20.18 -11.54 6.67
N GLY A 62 21.10 -12.42 6.51
CA GLY A 62 20.97 -13.77 7.03
C GLY A 62 20.18 -14.64 6.07
N ASN A 63 19.49 -15.60 6.60
CA ASN A 63 18.82 -16.60 5.80
C ASN A 63 17.33 -16.34 5.59
N VAL A 64 16.87 -15.18 5.93
CA VAL A 64 15.44 -14.89 5.80
C VAL A 64 15.20 -13.93 4.65
N ASP A 65 14.48 -14.41 3.65
CA ASP A 65 14.11 -13.56 2.54
C ASP A 65 12.80 -12.87 2.87
N TRP A 66 12.92 -11.62 3.21
CA TRP A 66 11.74 -10.81 3.44
C TRP A 66 11.39 -10.07 2.16
N ASP A 67 10.92 -10.79 1.18
CA ASP A 67 10.48 -10.12 -0.03
C ASP A 67 9.05 -9.60 0.20
N GLY A 68 8.59 -8.78 -0.70
CA GLY A 68 7.28 -8.15 -0.57
C GLY A 68 6.14 -9.14 -0.50
N PHE A 69 6.26 -10.31 -1.15
CA PHE A 69 5.22 -11.32 -1.09
C PHE A 69 5.10 -11.92 0.31
N ARG A 70 6.21 -12.13 0.98
CA ARG A 70 6.19 -12.63 2.34
C ARG A 70 5.57 -11.62 3.29
N ILE A 71 5.91 -10.35 3.10
CA ILE A 71 5.32 -9.28 3.91
C ILE A 71 3.82 -9.25 3.68
N MET A 72 3.39 -9.37 2.43
CA MET A 72 1.97 -9.39 2.10
C MET A 72 1.25 -10.54 2.80
N GLN A 73 1.83 -11.73 2.74
CA GLN A 73 1.24 -12.90 3.37
C GLN A 73 1.16 -12.73 4.88
N TRP A 74 2.20 -12.16 5.46
CA TRP A 74 2.24 -11.93 6.89
C TRP A 74 1.16 -10.93 7.30
N LEU A 75 1.06 -9.82 6.59
CA LEU A 75 0.07 -8.80 6.91
C LEU A 75 -1.34 -9.30 6.74
N LYS A 76 -1.58 -10.16 5.77
CA LYS A 76 -2.92 -10.70 5.55
C LYS A 76 -3.40 -11.58 6.70
N ARG A 77 -2.51 -12.05 7.55
CA ARG A 77 -2.86 -12.84 8.72
C ARG A 77 -3.22 -11.98 9.92
N VAL A 78 -2.96 -10.69 9.84
CA VAL A 78 -3.29 -9.78 10.93
C VAL A 78 -4.78 -9.48 10.86
N GLU A 79 -5.46 -9.64 11.98
CA GLU A 79 -6.92 -9.48 12.02
C GLU A 79 -7.35 -8.12 11.49
N GLU A 80 -6.64 -7.08 11.82
CA GLU A 80 -6.99 -5.72 11.38
C GLU A 80 -6.83 -5.49 9.88
N ALA A 81 -6.17 -6.41 9.18
CA ALA A 81 -6.01 -6.31 7.74
C ALA A 81 -6.89 -7.31 6.98
N LYS A 82 -7.76 -8.01 7.67
CA LYS A 82 -8.52 -9.11 7.09
C LYS A 82 -9.27 -8.74 5.81
N ASN A 83 -9.89 -7.60 5.77
CA ASN A 83 -10.65 -7.19 4.59
C ASN A 83 -10.06 -5.97 3.91
N VAL A 84 -8.79 -5.69 4.18
CA VAL A 84 -8.15 -4.50 3.65
C VAL A 84 -7.54 -4.81 2.29
N PRO A 85 -7.81 -4.02 1.25
CA PRO A 85 -7.22 -4.27 -0.06
C PRO A 85 -5.74 -3.94 -0.08
N PHE A 86 -4.98 -4.76 -0.79
CA PHE A 86 -3.56 -4.53 -0.99
C PHE A 86 -3.32 -4.04 -2.41
N ILE A 87 -2.61 -2.93 -2.54
CA ILE A 87 -2.19 -2.40 -3.83
C ILE A 87 -0.70 -2.63 -3.90
N VAL A 88 -0.28 -3.43 -4.87
CA VAL A 88 1.10 -3.85 -4.96
C VAL A 88 1.85 -3.02 -5.99
N ILE A 89 3.06 -2.58 -5.64
CA ILE A 89 3.90 -1.87 -6.60
C ILE A 89 5.26 -2.56 -6.65
N THR A 90 5.94 -2.46 -7.76
CA THR A 90 7.26 -3.05 -7.90
C THR A 90 8.10 -2.30 -8.94
N GLY A 91 9.40 -2.23 -8.68
CA GLY A 91 10.33 -1.70 -9.67
C GLY A 91 10.91 -2.78 -10.54
N GLY A 92 10.56 -4.05 -10.28
CA GLY A 92 11.10 -5.15 -11.06
C GLY A 92 10.28 -5.44 -12.32
N GLU A 93 10.43 -6.63 -12.85
CA GLU A 93 9.72 -7.00 -14.05
C GLU A 93 8.26 -7.22 -13.76
N ALA A 94 7.44 -6.29 -14.20
CA ALA A 94 6.01 -6.34 -13.92
C ALA A 94 5.38 -7.64 -14.41
N SER A 95 5.77 -8.09 -15.60
CA SER A 95 5.17 -9.31 -16.16
C SER A 95 5.47 -10.52 -15.30
N LYS A 96 6.58 -10.49 -14.57
CA LYS A 96 6.98 -11.60 -13.75
C LYS A 96 6.18 -11.68 -12.46
N TYR A 97 5.87 -10.54 -11.89
CA TYR A 97 5.25 -10.49 -10.57
C TYR A 97 3.76 -10.24 -10.55
N LYS A 98 3.22 -9.69 -11.63
CA LYS A 98 1.82 -9.30 -11.66
C LYS A 98 0.87 -10.47 -11.46
N GLU A 99 1.10 -11.55 -12.16
CA GLU A 99 0.21 -12.71 -12.08
C GLU A 99 0.21 -13.27 -10.67
N ARG A 100 1.40 -13.37 -10.08
CA ARG A 100 1.51 -13.88 -8.72
C ARG A 100 0.83 -12.96 -7.72
N ALA A 101 1.03 -11.65 -7.87
CA ALA A 101 0.42 -10.69 -6.95
C ALA A 101 -1.10 -10.77 -6.98
N MET A 102 -1.67 -10.82 -8.18
CA MET A 102 -3.12 -10.89 -8.30
C MET A 102 -3.65 -12.24 -7.78
N LYS A 103 -2.90 -13.30 -8.00
CA LYS A 103 -3.29 -14.61 -7.53
C LYS A 103 -3.25 -14.68 -6.00
N GLU A 104 -2.35 -13.96 -5.38
CA GLU A 104 -2.25 -13.94 -3.93
C GLU A 104 -3.19 -12.92 -3.29
N GLY A 105 -4.00 -12.27 -4.07
CA GLY A 105 -5.06 -11.43 -3.55
C GLY A 105 -4.85 -9.94 -3.62
N ALA A 106 -3.89 -9.46 -4.41
CA ALA A 106 -3.73 -8.03 -4.57
C ALA A 106 -4.94 -7.46 -5.30
N ALA A 107 -5.41 -6.31 -4.88
CA ALA A 107 -6.54 -5.66 -5.53
C ALA A 107 -6.09 -4.88 -6.75
N ALA A 108 -4.84 -4.45 -6.80
CA ALA A 108 -4.28 -3.72 -7.93
C ALA A 108 -2.78 -3.88 -7.96
N PHE A 109 -2.18 -3.62 -9.11
CA PHE A 109 -0.75 -3.78 -9.31
C PHE A 109 -0.22 -2.62 -10.16
N PHE A 110 0.88 -2.02 -9.73
CA PHE A 110 1.52 -0.94 -10.48
C PHE A 110 3.01 -1.18 -10.61
N GLN A 111 3.59 -0.74 -11.71
CA GLN A 111 5.04 -0.79 -11.89
C GLN A 111 5.62 0.60 -11.65
N LYS A 112 6.76 0.69 -11.01
CA LYS A 112 7.46 1.95 -10.80
C LYS A 112 8.09 2.42 -12.11
N PRO A 113 8.10 3.71 -12.38
CA PRO A 113 7.60 4.76 -11.52
C PRO A 113 6.08 4.81 -11.56
N VAL A 114 5.47 4.94 -10.39
CA VAL A 114 4.03 4.91 -10.30
C VAL A 114 3.44 6.25 -10.74
N ASN A 115 2.40 6.17 -11.55
CA ASN A 115 1.65 7.36 -11.90
C ASN A 115 0.75 7.70 -10.72
N ASN A 116 1.01 8.82 -10.07
CA ASN A 116 0.29 9.18 -8.86
C ASN A 116 -1.19 9.36 -9.07
N GLN A 117 -1.60 9.88 -10.20
CA GLN A 117 -3.02 10.06 -10.49
C GLN A 117 -3.73 8.73 -10.62
N GLU A 118 -3.10 7.77 -11.27
CA GLU A 118 -3.68 6.44 -11.40
C GLU A 118 -3.75 5.74 -10.06
N LEU A 119 -2.72 5.91 -9.23
CA LEU A 119 -2.71 5.31 -7.91
C LEU A 119 -3.83 5.89 -7.05
N VAL A 120 -3.96 7.20 -7.04
CA VAL A 120 -5.01 7.86 -6.26
C VAL A 120 -6.38 7.40 -6.73
N ALA A 121 -6.59 7.35 -8.04
CA ALA A 121 -7.88 6.93 -8.59
C ALA A 121 -8.21 5.49 -8.20
N THR A 122 -7.21 4.63 -8.22
CA THR A 122 -7.41 3.24 -7.83
C THR A 122 -7.76 3.11 -6.36
N ILE A 123 -7.06 3.85 -5.51
CA ILE A 123 -7.35 3.83 -4.09
C ILE A 123 -8.77 4.34 -3.83
N GLN A 124 -9.15 5.43 -4.47
CA GLN A 124 -10.49 5.98 -4.33
C GLN A 124 -11.56 4.97 -4.73
N LYS A 125 -11.29 4.20 -5.75
CA LYS A 125 -12.21 3.20 -6.21
C LYS A 125 -12.33 2.05 -5.19
N LEU A 126 -11.25 1.72 -4.51
CA LEU A 126 -11.26 0.61 -3.56
C LEU A 126 -11.81 1.01 -2.19
N VAL A 127 -11.55 2.21 -1.72
CA VAL A 127 -11.94 2.61 -0.37
C VAL A 127 -12.96 3.74 -0.31
N GLY A 128 -13.29 4.31 -1.43
CA GLY A 128 -14.22 5.44 -1.50
C GLY A 128 -13.50 6.77 -1.48
N VAL A 129 -14.20 7.78 -1.94
CA VAL A 129 -13.67 9.12 -1.98
C VAL A 129 -13.76 9.72 -0.58
N PRO A 130 -12.74 10.45 -0.14
CA PRO A 130 -12.78 11.05 1.19
C PRO A 130 -14.02 11.95 1.34
N GLU A 131 -14.56 11.88 2.53
CA GLU A 131 -15.76 12.61 2.82
C GLU A 131 -15.65 14.07 2.67
N ALA A 132 -14.52 14.58 2.74
CA ALA A 132 -14.32 16.00 2.63
C ALA A 132 -14.66 16.58 1.31
N SER A 133 -14.94 15.80 0.34
CA SER A 133 -15.26 16.36 -0.92
C SER A 133 -16.66 16.30 -1.30
N PRO A 134 -17.39 16.73 -0.55
CA PRO A 134 -18.72 16.59 -0.78
C PRO A 134 -19.20 17.36 -1.76
N GLN A 135 -18.77 18.08 -1.87
CA GLN A 135 -19.29 18.77 -2.55
C GLN A 135 -19.37 18.55 -3.62
N ALA A 136 -18.88 17.85 -3.62
CA ALA A 136 -18.93 17.33 -4.70
C ALA A 136 -20.23 17.44 -5.07
N VAL A 137 -20.73 17.72 -4.57
CA VAL A 137 -21.81 17.75 -4.81
C VAL A 137 -22.25 18.57 -5.51
N ALA A 138 -22.20 18.98 -5.70
CA ALA A 138 -22.70 19.91 -6.39
C ALA A 138 -23.19 19.65 -7.42
#